data_8c1164ec4e5fa63552d8e02663b1659b
#
_entry.id   8c1164ec4e5fa63552d8e02663b1659b
#
_cell.length_a   1.000
_cell.length_b   1.000
_cell.length_c   1.000
_cell.angle_alpha   90.00
_cell.angle_beta   90.00
_cell.angle_gamma   90.00
#
_symmetry.space_group_name_H-M   'P 1'
#
loop_
_entity.id
_entity.type
_entity.pdbx_description
1 polymer ?
#
loop_
_entity_poly.entity_id
_entity_poly.type
_entity_poly.pdbx_seq_one_letter_code
_entity_poly.pdbx_strand_id
1 'polypeptide(L)'
;MPKVIEWVGAGEGDIVWRYPVEEIAWGDNLIVHEYEAAVFFRDGKAYDVFRAGRHVLTTANLPLLTKVLSKIAGFDKVPFRATIIFVSLKQFQGKFGAQGQTKELAPLKFYGSFWFRIEDPNLFVNEVVGGQGIFTTEKLQEFLRGYFNERLIDTLSQYSLRDVYGKLDETSFMAKNALYEAFKRIGLELIDVKFEGIDTTKEWRDRLFYIQTGVSASEVLRMQTVEKAAESLSKSPGAAVGAGIAVIPPLFYPPTSTQQPQPMITCPKCGFQNPAGAKFCQNCGSPLQQRPQGIKCPKCGAVNPPGAKFCMNCGTPLQGVMKCPKCGAEVPSEAKFCPKCGAKLA
;
A
#
# COMPACT_ATOMS: atom_id res chain seq x y z
N MET A 1 -37.63 -15.05 -47.76
CA MET A 1 -36.33 -15.71 -47.61
C MET A 1 -35.83 -15.45 -46.21
N PRO A 2 -35.27 -16.43 -45.50
CA PRO A 2 -34.67 -16.22 -44.19
C PRO A 2 -33.52 -15.19 -44.28
N LYS A 3 -33.51 -14.22 -43.39
CA LYS A 3 -32.47 -13.18 -43.32
C LYS A 3 -31.22 -13.75 -42.65
N VAL A 4 -30.08 -13.17 -42.97
CA VAL A 4 -28.81 -13.44 -42.21
C VAL A 4 -28.58 -12.24 -41.30
N ILE A 5 -28.37 -12.55 -40.03
CA ILE A 5 -28.14 -11.61 -38.94
C ILE A 5 -26.70 -11.84 -38.48
N GLU A 6 -25.84 -10.86 -38.70
CA GLU A 6 -24.40 -10.98 -38.45
C GLU A 6 -23.83 -9.60 -38.14
N TRP A 7 -22.83 -9.53 -37.30
CA TRP A 7 -22.11 -8.28 -37.03
C TRP A 7 -21.07 -8.05 -38.13
N VAL A 8 -21.31 -7.05 -38.94
CA VAL A 8 -20.45 -6.64 -40.06
C VAL A 8 -19.83 -5.29 -39.76
N GLY A 9 -18.53 -5.15 -40.03
CA GLY A 9 -17.83 -3.84 -39.94
C GLY A 9 -17.45 -3.43 -38.52
N ALA A 10 -17.17 -4.40 -37.62
CA ALA A 10 -16.67 -4.13 -36.26
C ALA A 10 -15.33 -3.38 -36.29
N GLY A 11 -15.26 -2.20 -35.64
CA GLY A 11 -14.01 -1.50 -35.36
C GLY A 11 -13.21 -2.15 -34.23
N GLU A 12 -11.93 -1.79 -34.10
CA GLU A 12 -11.06 -2.34 -33.05
C GLU A 12 -11.56 -2.04 -31.63
N GLY A 13 -12.19 -0.85 -31.45
CA GLY A 13 -12.69 -0.41 -30.14
C GLY A 13 -14.15 -0.74 -29.89
N ASP A 14 -14.85 -1.39 -30.83
CA ASP A 14 -16.27 -1.68 -30.66
C ASP A 14 -16.47 -2.88 -29.74
N ILE A 15 -17.15 -2.62 -28.63
CA ILE A 15 -17.49 -3.65 -27.64
C ILE A 15 -18.89 -4.21 -27.94
N VAL A 16 -19.81 -3.33 -28.32
CA VAL A 16 -21.20 -3.70 -28.56
C VAL A 16 -21.73 -3.04 -29.83
N TRP A 17 -22.48 -3.81 -30.56
CA TRP A 17 -23.21 -3.34 -31.73
C TRP A 17 -24.65 -3.85 -31.71
N ARG A 18 -25.59 -2.93 -31.89
CA ARG A 18 -27.00 -3.25 -32.01
C ARG A 18 -27.36 -3.49 -33.48
N TYR A 19 -27.93 -4.65 -33.75
CA TYR A 19 -28.46 -4.94 -35.06
C TYR A 19 -29.59 -3.96 -35.43
N PRO A 20 -29.54 -3.34 -36.62
CA PRO A 20 -30.41 -2.22 -36.94
C PRO A 20 -31.88 -2.59 -37.22
N VAL A 21 -32.15 -3.90 -37.40
CA VAL A 21 -33.49 -4.38 -37.73
C VAL A 21 -34.11 -5.04 -36.50
N GLU A 22 -35.25 -4.57 -36.04
CA GLU A 22 -35.98 -5.10 -34.89
C GLU A 22 -36.97 -6.19 -35.24
N GLU A 23 -37.39 -6.27 -36.51
CA GLU A 23 -38.32 -7.31 -36.98
C GLU A 23 -37.54 -8.57 -37.38
N ILE A 24 -37.69 -9.60 -36.59
CA ILE A 24 -37.02 -10.90 -36.72
C ILE A 24 -38.07 -11.95 -36.99
N ALA A 25 -37.79 -12.83 -37.96
CA ALA A 25 -38.68 -13.93 -38.30
C ALA A 25 -38.12 -15.28 -37.77
N TRP A 26 -39.03 -16.17 -37.41
CA TRP A 26 -38.67 -17.54 -37.18
C TRP A 26 -38.07 -18.16 -38.45
N GLY A 27 -36.92 -18.82 -38.31
CA GLY A 27 -36.15 -19.33 -39.43
C GLY A 27 -35.03 -18.43 -39.91
N ASP A 28 -34.92 -17.18 -39.42
CA ASP A 28 -33.77 -16.35 -39.74
C ASP A 28 -32.47 -16.97 -39.19
N ASN A 29 -31.33 -16.76 -39.88
CA ASN A 29 -30.04 -17.29 -39.52
C ASN A 29 -29.25 -16.26 -38.78
N LEU A 30 -28.91 -16.56 -37.51
CA LEU A 30 -28.01 -15.77 -36.71
C LEU A 30 -26.60 -16.40 -36.81
N ILE A 31 -25.61 -15.59 -37.20
CA ILE A 31 -24.20 -15.98 -37.25
C ILE A 31 -23.48 -15.20 -36.17
N VAL A 32 -22.84 -15.92 -35.24
CA VAL A 32 -22.05 -15.38 -34.14
C VAL A 32 -20.63 -15.92 -34.30
N HIS A 33 -19.63 -15.03 -34.37
CA HIS A 33 -18.23 -15.42 -34.48
C HIS A 33 -17.67 -15.96 -33.16
N GLU A 34 -16.51 -16.62 -33.18
CA GLU A 34 -15.92 -17.23 -31.99
C GLU A 34 -15.63 -16.25 -30.87
N TYR A 35 -15.35 -15.02 -31.22
CA TYR A 35 -15.06 -13.92 -30.29
C TYR A 35 -16.25 -13.01 -30.01
N GLU A 36 -17.47 -13.47 -30.26
CA GLU A 36 -18.71 -12.71 -30.10
C GLU A 36 -19.75 -13.48 -29.29
N ALA A 37 -20.72 -12.74 -28.79
CA ALA A 37 -21.99 -13.26 -28.31
C ALA A 37 -23.12 -12.39 -28.83
N ALA A 38 -24.29 -12.98 -29.09
CA ALA A 38 -25.48 -12.22 -29.45
C ALA A 38 -26.52 -12.34 -28.34
N VAL A 39 -26.96 -11.20 -27.81
CA VAL A 39 -27.93 -11.10 -26.73
C VAL A 39 -29.26 -10.62 -27.31
N PHE A 40 -30.32 -11.38 -27.05
CA PHE A 40 -31.68 -10.95 -27.41
C PHE A 40 -32.24 -10.04 -26.33
N PHE A 41 -32.56 -8.80 -26.72
CA PHE A 41 -32.97 -7.75 -25.80
C PHE A 41 -34.40 -7.26 -26.21
N ARG A 42 -35.30 -7.15 -25.22
CA ARG A 42 -36.64 -6.65 -25.41
C ARG A 42 -37.18 -5.99 -24.14
N ASP A 43 -37.95 -4.94 -24.31
CA ASP A 43 -38.66 -4.24 -23.22
C ASP A 43 -37.71 -3.90 -22.01
N GLY A 44 -36.47 -3.48 -22.33
CA GLY A 44 -35.48 -3.12 -21.31
C GLY A 44 -34.77 -4.29 -20.62
N LYS A 45 -34.91 -5.52 -21.12
CA LYS A 45 -34.29 -6.72 -20.52
C LYS A 45 -33.58 -7.58 -21.56
N ALA A 46 -32.46 -8.15 -21.17
CA ALA A 46 -31.81 -9.23 -21.94
C ALA A 46 -32.44 -10.58 -21.57
N TYR A 47 -32.58 -11.43 -22.57
CA TYR A 47 -33.19 -12.75 -22.44
C TYR A 47 -32.21 -13.86 -22.78
N ASP A 48 -32.18 -14.30 -24.04
CA ASP A 48 -31.39 -15.43 -24.50
C ASP A 48 -30.04 -14.95 -25.06
N VAL A 49 -28.98 -15.70 -24.82
CA VAL A 49 -27.61 -15.40 -25.28
C VAL A 49 -27.13 -16.54 -26.17
N PHE A 50 -26.71 -16.20 -27.38
CA PHE A 50 -26.07 -17.12 -28.30
C PHE A 50 -24.57 -16.94 -28.29
N ARG A 51 -23.85 -18.04 -28.20
CA ARG A 51 -22.41 -18.13 -28.36
C ARG A 51 -22.05 -18.44 -29.81
N ALA A 52 -20.77 -18.52 -30.10
CA ALA A 52 -20.24 -18.79 -31.43
C ALA A 52 -20.98 -19.90 -32.16
N GLY A 53 -21.25 -19.70 -33.44
CA GLY A 53 -21.88 -20.64 -34.31
C GLY A 53 -22.97 -20.05 -35.20
N ARG A 54 -23.54 -20.94 -36.03
CA ARG A 54 -24.72 -20.61 -36.87
C ARG A 54 -25.97 -21.15 -36.20
N HIS A 55 -26.91 -20.26 -35.94
CA HIS A 55 -28.15 -20.60 -35.25
C HIS A 55 -29.37 -20.23 -36.14
N VAL A 56 -30.24 -21.19 -36.37
CA VAL A 56 -31.54 -20.90 -36.97
C VAL A 56 -32.49 -20.51 -35.83
N LEU A 57 -33.06 -19.33 -35.89
CA LEU A 57 -33.91 -18.81 -34.82
C LEU A 57 -35.23 -19.58 -34.74
N THR A 58 -35.45 -20.28 -33.62
CA THR A 58 -36.66 -21.09 -33.35
C THR A 58 -37.15 -20.83 -31.94
N THR A 59 -38.39 -21.19 -31.66
CA THR A 59 -38.95 -21.12 -30.31
C THR A 59 -38.19 -21.99 -29.29
N ALA A 60 -37.54 -23.03 -29.77
CA ALA A 60 -36.79 -23.97 -28.95
C ALA A 60 -35.46 -23.37 -28.43
N ASN A 61 -34.78 -22.56 -29.26
CA ASN A 61 -33.49 -21.96 -28.86
C ASN A 61 -33.58 -20.52 -28.33
N LEU A 62 -34.81 -20.02 -28.19
CA LEU A 62 -35.12 -18.74 -27.54
C LEU A 62 -36.15 -18.93 -26.40
N PRO A 63 -35.88 -19.82 -25.40
CA PRO A 63 -36.87 -20.21 -24.42
C PRO A 63 -37.32 -19.05 -23.51
N LEU A 64 -36.44 -18.13 -23.15
CA LEU A 64 -36.76 -17.01 -22.29
C LEU A 64 -37.61 -15.96 -23.03
N LEU A 65 -37.22 -15.60 -24.25
CA LEU A 65 -37.97 -14.68 -25.11
C LEU A 65 -39.31 -15.28 -25.50
N THR A 66 -39.37 -16.58 -25.84
CA THR A 66 -40.60 -17.28 -26.18
C THR A 66 -41.63 -17.24 -25.06
N LYS A 67 -41.24 -17.38 -23.79
CA LYS A 67 -42.14 -17.26 -22.62
C LYS A 67 -42.83 -15.87 -22.55
N VAL A 68 -42.15 -14.83 -22.99
CA VAL A 68 -42.74 -13.46 -23.04
C VAL A 68 -43.64 -13.31 -24.25
N LEU A 69 -43.18 -13.80 -25.40
CA LEU A 69 -43.94 -13.73 -26.68
C LEU A 69 -45.20 -14.58 -26.64
N SER A 70 -45.22 -15.71 -25.96
CA SER A 70 -46.37 -16.63 -25.84
C SER A 70 -47.63 -16.00 -25.23
N LYS A 71 -47.49 -14.84 -24.57
CA LYS A 71 -48.64 -14.03 -24.11
C LYS A 71 -49.34 -13.26 -25.23
N ILE A 72 -48.75 -13.25 -26.42
CA ILE A 72 -49.30 -12.55 -27.60
C ILE A 72 -49.89 -13.61 -28.51
N ALA A 73 -51.18 -13.48 -28.89
CA ALA A 73 -51.85 -14.43 -29.75
C ALA A 73 -51.18 -14.46 -31.15
N GLY A 74 -50.87 -15.70 -31.60
CA GLY A 74 -50.28 -15.90 -32.93
C GLY A 74 -48.79 -15.53 -33.04
N PHE A 75 -48.06 -15.46 -31.93
CA PHE A 75 -46.64 -15.12 -31.91
C PHE A 75 -45.74 -16.05 -32.74
N ASP A 76 -46.18 -17.26 -32.98
CA ASP A 76 -45.48 -18.30 -33.76
C ASP A 76 -45.64 -18.17 -35.28
N LYS A 77 -46.56 -17.31 -35.71
CA LYS A 77 -46.90 -17.16 -37.16
C LYS A 77 -46.46 -15.85 -37.78
N VAL A 78 -46.02 -14.89 -36.97
CA VAL A 78 -45.64 -13.54 -37.39
C VAL A 78 -44.23 -13.18 -36.97
N PRO A 79 -43.52 -12.29 -37.68
CA PRO A 79 -42.29 -11.71 -37.21
C PRO A 79 -42.46 -11.12 -35.81
N PHE A 80 -41.51 -11.33 -34.96
CA PHE A 80 -41.50 -10.76 -33.61
C PHE A 80 -40.51 -9.62 -33.52
N ARG A 81 -40.77 -8.69 -32.62
CA ARG A 81 -39.86 -7.55 -32.36
C ARG A 81 -38.96 -7.89 -31.21
N ALA A 82 -37.66 -7.92 -31.50
CA ALA A 82 -36.61 -8.00 -30.52
C ALA A 82 -35.38 -7.26 -31.05
N THR A 83 -34.61 -6.69 -30.15
CA THR A 83 -33.31 -6.11 -30.47
C THR A 83 -32.25 -7.20 -30.28
N ILE A 84 -31.37 -7.38 -31.26
CA ILE A 84 -30.21 -8.23 -31.14
C ILE A 84 -29.01 -7.32 -30.88
N ILE A 85 -28.31 -7.61 -29.79
CA ILE A 85 -27.12 -6.88 -29.38
C ILE A 85 -25.95 -7.83 -29.45
N PHE A 86 -25.03 -7.59 -30.36
CA PHE A 86 -23.77 -8.31 -30.44
C PHE A 86 -22.78 -7.71 -29.45
N VAL A 87 -22.06 -8.56 -28.78
CA VAL A 87 -21.06 -8.23 -27.75
C VAL A 87 -19.75 -8.91 -28.10
N SER A 88 -18.69 -8.13 -28.20
CA SER A 88 -17.34 -8.66 -28.43
C SER A 88 -16.77 -9.26 -27.14
N LEU A 89 -16.29 -10.50 -27.22
CA LEU A 89 -15.64 -11.23 -26.13
C LEU A 89 -14.11 -11.15 -26.19
N LYS A 90 -13.58 -10.33 -27.10
CA LYS A 90 -12.15 -10.07 -27.21
C LYS A 90 -11.63 -9.43 -25.92
N GLN A 91 -10.32 -9.50 -25.76
CA GLN A 91 -9.64 -8.75 -24.72
C GLN A 91 -9.46 -7.29 -25.16
N PHE A 92 -9.82 -6.37 -24.30
CA PHE A 92 -9.66 -4.93 -24.50
C PHE A 92 -8.68 -4.35 -23.50
N GLN A 93 -8.05 -3.27 -23.88
CA GLN A 93 -7.20 -2.47 -23.01
C GLN A 93 -7.86 -1.13 -22.71
N GLY A 94 -7.84 -0.74 -21.46
CA GLY A 94 -8.23 0.58 -20.99
C GLY A 94 -7.09 1.28 -20.28
N LYS A 95 -7.19 2.60 -20.11
CA LYS A 95 -6.24 3.42 -19.37
C LYS A 95 -6.91 4.04 -18.16
N PHE A 96 -6.15 4.19 -17.08
CA PHE A 96 -6.61 4.90 -15.90
C PHE A 96 -5.58 5.91 -15.44
N GLY A 97 -6.04 6.92 -14.70
CA GLY A 97 -5.16 7.89 -14.06
C GLY A 97 -5.93 8.69 -13.04
N ALA A 98 -5.34 8.85 -11.86
CA ALA A 98 -5.94 9.60 -10.77
C ALA A 98 -4.90 10.25 -9.87
N GLN A 99 -5.40 11.03 -8.92
CA GLN A 99 -4.60 11.63 -7.85
C GLN A 99 -5.18 11.17 -6.52
N GLY A 100 -4.31 10.82 -5.60
CA GLY A 100 -4.67 10.37 -4.27
C GLY A 100 -3.61 10.75 -3.26
N GLN A 101 -3.58 10.04 -2.15
CA GLN A 101 -2.57 10.20 -1.10
C GLN A 101 -2.28 8.86 -0.45
N THR A 102 -1.08 8.74 0.11
CA THR A 102 -0.69 7.56 0.90
C THR A 102 -1.15 7.65 2.33
N LYS A 103 -0.87 6.61 3.13
CA LYS A 103 -1.10 6.57 4.56
C LYS A 103 -0.45 7.75 5.32
N GLU A 104 0.70 8.21 4.86
CA GLU A 104 1.40 9.39 5.42
C GLU A 104 0.91 10.72 4.84
N LEU A 105 -0.21 10.71 4.12
CA LEU A 105 -0.77 11.89 3.42
C LEU A 105 0.16 12.46 2.33
N ALA A 106 1.09 11.65 1.81
CA ALA A 106 1.89 12.04 0.67
C ALA A 106 1.02 12.06 -0.60
N PRO A 107 0.97 13.17 -1.34
CA PRO A 107 0.20 13.26 -2.57
C PRO A 107 0.77 12.33 -3.62
N LEU A 108 -0.11 11.57 -4.28
CA LEU A 108 0.22 10.67 -5.37
C LEU A 108 -0.47 11.10 -6.65
N LYS A 109 0.26 10.99 -7.76
CA LYS A 109 -0.28 10.95 -9.12
C LYS A 109 0.08 9.60 -9.69
N PHE A 110 -0.91 8.88 -10.18
CA PHE A 110 -0.67 7.55 -10.72
C PHE A 110 -1.48 7.35 -12.00
N TYR A 111 -0.93 6.56 -12.91
CA TYR A 111 -1.56 6.19 -14.16
C TYR A 111 -1.08 4.80 -14.59
N GLY A 112 -1.88 4.19 -15.45
CA GLY A 112 -1.57 2.86 -15.94
C GLY A 112 -2.60 2.34 -16.92
N SER A 113 -2.49 1.06 -17.21
CA SER A 113 -3.38 0.33 -18.11
C SER A 113 -4.01 -0.85 -17.40
N PHE A 114 -5.19 -1.22 -17.87
CA PHE A 114 -5.87 -2.43 -17.43
C PHE A 114 -6.40 -3.19 -18.63
N TRP A 115 -6.48 -4.52 -18.49
CA TRP A 115 -7.01 -5.42 -19.50
C TRP A 115 -8.24 -6.12 -18.97
N PHE A 116 -9.25 -6.16 -19.81
CA PHE A 116 -10.54 -6.76 -19.46
C PHE A 116 -11.16 -7.46 -20.66
N ARG A 117 -12.14 -8.32 -20.39
CA ARG A 117 -13.04 -8.89 -21.39
C ARG A 117 -14.44 -9.00 -20.81
N ILE A 118 -15.44 -9.18 -21.68
CA ILE A 118 -16.79 -9.47 -21.24
C ILE A 118 -16.90 -10.96 -20.93
N GLU A 119 -17.19 -11.30 -19.68
CA GLU A 119 -17.39 -12.66 -19.19
C GLU A 119 -18.88 -13.06 -19.29
N ASP A 120 -19.76 -12.17 -18.85
CA ASP A 120 -21.21 -12.34 -18.91
C ASP A 120 -21.86 -11.26 -19.77
N PRO A 121 -22.12 -11.55 -21.07
CA PRO A 121 -22.75 -10.60 -21.98
C PRO A 121 -24.15 -10.16 -21.57
N ASN A 122 -24.93 -11.05 -20.90
CA ASN A 122 -26.27 -10.72 -20.44
C ASN A 122 -26.21 -9.66 -19.33
N LEU A 123 -25.40 -9.92 -18.33
CA LEU A 123 -25.21 -9.00 -17.21
C LEU A 123 -24.64 -7.66 -17.69
N PHE A 124 -23.65 -7.69 -18.58
CA PHE A 124 -23.03 -6.49 -19.15
C PHE A 124 -24.02 -5.61 -19.93
N VAL A 125 -24.86 -6.23 -20.77
CA VAL A 125 -25.87 -5.51 -21.52
C VAL A 125 -26.92 -4.89 -20.60
N ASN A 126 -27.35 -5.59 -19.56
CA ASN A 126 -28.33 -5.07 -18.62
C ASN A 126 -27.81 -3.94 -17.74
N GLU A 127 -26.59 -4.09 -17.20
CA GLU A 127 -26.05 -3.19 -16.18
C GLU A 127 -25.33 -1.97 -16.78
N VAL A 128 -24.73 -2.12 -17.97
CA VAL A 128 -23.85 -1.09 -18.54
C VAL A 128 -24.38 -0.53 -19.84
N VAL A 129 -24.77 -1.39 -20.79
CA VAL A 129 -25.10 -0.95 -22.16
C VAL A 129 -26.52 -0.42 -22.27
N GLY A 130 -27.47 -1.12 -21.67
CA GLY A 130 -28.89 -0.81 -21.82
C GLY A 130 -29.35 -0.82 -23.30
N GLY A 131 -30.07 0.23 -23.71
CA GLY A 131 -30.60 0.37 -25.07
C GLY A 131 -29.66 1.10 -26.05
N GLN A 132 -28.38 1.29 -25.73
CA GLN A 132 -27.44 2.02 -26.62
C GLN A 132 -27.16 1.25 -27.91
N GLY A 133 -27.04 2.01 -29.04
CA GLY A 133 -26.81 1.38 -30.34
C GLY A 133 -25.37 0.89 -30.56
N ILE A 134 -24.40 1.66 -30.11
CA ILE A 134 -22.96 1.35 -30.17
C ILE A 134 -22.34 1.68 -28.81
N PHE A 135 -21.52 0.79 -28.31
CA PHE A 135 -20.77 0.96 -27.07
C PHE A 135 -19.31 0.61 -27.31
N THR A 136 -18.43 1.58 -27.10
CA THR A 136 -17.00 1.46 -27.39
C THR A 136 -16.16 1.40 -26.12
N THR A 137 -14.89 1.08 -26.29
CA THR A 137 -13.89 1.06 -25.20
C THR A 137 -13.80 2.41 -24.48
N GLU A 138 -13.91 3.53 -25.21
CA GLU A 138 -13.85 4.87 -24.62
C GLU A 138 -15.04 5.13 -23.69
N LYS A 139 -16.25 4.78 -24.15
CA LYS A 139 -17.46 4.90 -23.30
C LYS A 139 -17.39 4.05 -22.06
N LEU A 140 -16.85 2.83 -22.20
CA LEU A 140 -16.66 1.94 -21.05
C LEU A 140 -15.62 2.48 -20.09
N GLN A 141 -14.52 3.04 -20.59
CA GLN A 141 -13.51 3.68 -19.75
C GLN A 141 -14.08 4.86 -18.95
N GLU A 142 -14.90 5.69 -19.59
CA GLU A 142 -15.59 6.80 -18.93
C GLU A 142 -16.52 6.29 -17.80
N PHE A 143 -17.31 5.27 -18.09
CA PHE A 143 -18.17 4.62 -17.10
C PHE A 143 -17.37 4.03 -15.93
N LEU A 144 -16.28 3.34 -16.22
CA LEU A 144 -15.44 2.70 -15.21
C LEU A 144 -14.60 3.69 -14.40
N ARG A 145 -14.38 4.89 -14.90
CA ARG A 145 -13.49 5.89 -14.28
C ARG A 145 -13.83 6.18 -12.82
N GLY A 146 -15.10 6.23 -12.48
CA GLY A 146 -15.55 6.40 -11.10
C GLY A 146 -15.12 5.25 -10.20
N TYR A 147 -15.38 4.03 -10.64
CA TYR A 147 -15.01 2.81 -9.90
C TYR A 147 -13.50 2.67 -9.71
N PHE A 148 -12.71 2.96 -10.76
CA PHE A 148 -11.26 2.93 -10.69
C PHE A 148 -10.72 3.93 -9.68
N ASN A 149 -11.10 5.19 -9.82
CA ASN A 149 -10.53 6.26 -9.03
C ASN A 149 -10.82 6.07 -7.54
N GLU A 150 -12.07 5.84 -7.18
CA GLU A 150 -12.47 5.63 -5.79
C GLU A 150 -11.72 4.46 -5.15
N ARG A 151 -11.78 3.28 -5.79
CA ARG A 151 -11.17 2.06 -5.25
C ARG A 151 -9.65 2.12 -5.19
N LEU A 152 -9.00 2.70 -6.20
CA LEU A 152 -7.56 2.83 -6.21
C LEU A 152 -7.06 3.84 -5.19
N ILE A 153 -7.73 5.00 -5.06
CA ILE A 153 -7.40 6.00 -4.05
C ILE A 153 -7.53 5.39 -2.66
N ASP A 154 -8.63 4.71 -2.38
CA ASP A 154 -8.89 4.06 -1.09
C ASP A 154 -7.83 2.98 -0.79
N THR A 155 -7.53 2.14 -1.77
CA THR A 155 -6.51 1.09 -1.64
C THR A 155 -5.12 1.70 -1.38
N LEU A 156 -4.69 2.67 -2.19
CA LEU A 156 -3.36 3.27 -2.07
C LEU A 156 -3.20 4.09 -0.78
N SER A 157 -4.29 4.65 -0.24
CA SER A 157 -4.28 5.39 1.02
C SER A 157 -3.91 4.53 2.25
N GLN A 158 -3.99 3.23 2.14
CA GLN A 158 -3.66 2.29 3.22
C GLN A 158 -2.16 1.93 3.27
N TYR A 159 -1.42 2.23 2.21
CA TYR A 159 -0.01 1.85 2.05
C TYR A 159 0.93 3.04 2.23
N SER A 160 2.16 2.74 2.64
CA SER A 160 3.21 3.76 2.74
C SER A 160 3.70 4.17 1.35
N LEU A 161 4.20 5.42 1.25
CA LEU A 161 4.80 5.91 0.02
C LEU A 161 5.96 5.02 -0.46
N ARG A 162 6.72 4.47 0.48
CA ARG A 162 7.83 3.55 0.21
C ARG A 162 7.36 2.25 -0.44
N ASP A 163 6.26 1.67 0.05
CA ASP A 163 5.72 0.42 -0.49
C ASP A 163 5.15 0.63 -1.89
N VAL A 164 4.38 1.68 -2.07
CA VAL A 164 3.75 2.01 -3.36
C VAL A 164 4.80 2.33 -4.44
N TYR A 165 5.86 3.06 -4.07
CA TYR A 165 6.91 3.48 -5.03
C TYR A 165 7.91 2.37 -5.35
N GLY A 166 8.23 1.54 -4.37
CA GLY A 166 9.27 0.52 -4.49
C GLY A 166 8.81 -0.82 -5.06
N LYS A 167 7.48 -1.05 -5.14
CA LYS A 167 6.91 -2.37 -5.43
C LYS A 167 5.72 -2.28 -6.38
N LEU A 168 5.97 -1.81 -7.61
CA LEU A 168 4.92 -1.60 -8.61
C LEU A 168 4.11 -2.87 -8.93
N ASP A 169 4.75 -4.03 -8.98
CA ASP A 169 4.07 -5.30 -9.26
C ASP A 169 3.11 -5.70 -8.11
N GLU A 170 3.56 -5.55 -6.86
CA GLU A 170 2.70 -5.80 -5.69
C GLU A 170 1.53 -4.80 -5.66
N THR A 171 1.81 -3.54 -5.96
CA THR A 171 0.79 -2.48 -6.04
C THR A 171 -0.23 -2.77 -7.14
N SER A 172 0.21 -3.26 -8.30
CA SER A 172 -0.66 -3.68 -9.40
C SER A 172 -1.54 -4.86 -9.02
N PHE A 173 -0.99 -5.85 -8.33
CA PHE A 173 -1.75 -7.00 -7.82
C PHE A 173 -2.81 -6.59 -6.80
N MET A 174 -2.48 -5.70 -5.87
CA MET A 174 -3.44 -5.17 -4.89
C MET A 174 -4.57 -4.40 -5.58
N ALA A 175 -4.24 -3.55 -6.55
CA ALA A 175 -5.20 -2.81 -7.34
C ALA A 175 -6.16 -3.74 -8.10
N LYS A 176 -5.64 -4.80 -8.73
CA LYS A 176 -6.44 -5.82 -9.40
C LYS A 176 -7.44 -6.46 -8.44
N ASN A 177 -7.00 -6.88 -7.26
CA ASN A 177 -7.88 -7.51 -6.26
C ASN A 177 -8.97 -6.55 -5.76
N ALA A 178 -8.63 -5.28 -5.54
CA ALA A 178 -9.59 -4.27 -5.10
C ALA A 178 -10.69 -3.99 -6.14
N LEU A 179 -10.36 -4.10 -7.43
CA LEU A 179 -11.27 -3.83 -8.54
C LEU A 179 -12.05 -5.07 -9.00
N TYR A 180 -11.57 -6.28 -8.71
CA TYR A 180 -12.11 -7.53 -9.24
C TYR A 180 -13.62 -7.69 -9.04
N GLU A 181 -14.11 -7.50 -7.82
CA GLU A 181 -15.54 -7.64 -7.52
C GLU A 181 -16.40 -6.58 -8.21
N ALA A 182 -15.88 -5.37 -8.41
CA ALA A 182 -16.60 -4.31 -9.09
C ALA A 182 -16.80 -4.65 -10.58
N PHE A 183 -15.78 -5.21 -11.23
CA PHE A 183 -15.85 -5.66 -12.62
C PHE A 183 -16.82 -6.83 -12.78
N LYS A 184 -16.74 -7.81 -11.90
CA LYS A 184 -17.59 -8.99 -11.93
C LYS A 184 -19.08 -8.65 -11.80
N ARG A 185 -19.43 -7.66 -10.98
CA ARG A 185 -20.83 -7.19 -10.81
C ARG A 185 -21.47 -6.67 -12.09
N ILE A 186 -20.67 -6.21 -13.03
CA ILE A 186 -21.14 -5.67 -14.31
C ILE A 186 -20.83 -6.58 -15.50
N GLY A 187 -20.53 -7.86 -15.24
CA GLY A 187 -20.29 -8.85 -16.26
C GLY A 187 -18.92 -8.78 -16.94
N LEU A 188 -17.95 -8.08 -16.34
CA LEU A 188 -16.59 -7.98 -16.84
C LEU A 188 -15.64 -8.88 -16.04
N GLU A 189 -14.67 -9.48 -16.73
CA GLU A 189 -13.49 -10.07 -16.13
C GLU A 189 -12.32 -9.10 -16.23
N LEU A 190 -11.75 -8.72 -15.10
CA LEU A 190 -10.52 -7.94 -15.02
C LEU A 190 -9.32 -8.88 -15.14
N ILE A 191 -8.65 -8.87 -16.29
CA ILE A 191 -7.54 -9.79 -16.59
C ILE A 191 -6.27 -9.34 -15.88
N ASP A 192 -5.92 -8.04 -16.02
CA ASP A 192 -4.71 -7.50 -15.40
C ASP A 192 -4.83 -5.99 -15.19
N VAL A 193 -4.03 -5.48 -14.23
CA VAL A 193 -3.88 -4.05 -13.97
C VAL A 193 -2.38 -3.77 -13.83
N LYS A 194 -1.88 -2.75 -14.52
CA LYS A 194 -0.46 -2.36 -14.44
C LYS A 194 -0.33 -0.86 -14.24
N PHE A 195 0.39 -0.47 -13.22
CA PHE A 195 0.85 0.90 -13.07
C PHE A 195 2.02 1.16 -14.01
N GLU A 196 1.88 2.14 -14.87
CA GLU A 196 2.94 2.61 -15.78
C GLU A 196 3.79 3.69 -15.12
N GLY A 197 3.19 4.43 -14.19
CA GLY A 197 3.89 5.42 -13.39
C GLY A 197 3.12 5.81 -12.13
N ILE A 198 3.91 6.03 -11.09
CA ILE A 198 3.46 6.61 -9.83
C ILE A 198 4.41 7.75 -9.53
N ASP A 199 3.88 8.93 -9.28
CA ASP A 199 4.67 10.13 -8.99
C ASP A 199 4.15 10.84 -7.74
N THR A 200 5.03 11.61 -7.11
CA THR A 200 4.73 12.43 -5.96
C THR A 200 5.43 13.79 -6.10
N THR A 201 5.20 14.71 -5.17
CA THR A 201 5.89 16.00 -5.18
C THR A 201 7.40 15.84 -4.94
N LYS A 202 8.19 16.83 -5.43
CA LYS A 202 9.63 16.85 -5.22
C LYS A 202 10.01 16.71 -3.74
N GLU A 203 9.29 17.40 -2.87
CA GLU A 203 9.53 17.35 -1.41
C GLU A 203 9.38 15.94 -0.83
N TRP A 204 8.41 15.17 -1.30
CA TRP A 204 8.20 13.80 -0.85
C TRP A 204 9.18 12.81 -1.47
N ARG A 205 9.62 13.04 -2.72
CA ARG A 205 10.71 12.27 -3.32
C ARG A 205 12.03 12.45 -2.56
N ASP A 206 12.36 13.69 -2.21
CA ASP A 206 13.55 13.99 -1.42
C ASP A 206 13.50 13.33 -0.03
N ARG A 207 12.33 13.36 0.63
CA ARG A 207 12.12 12.64 1.90
C ARG A 207 12.33 11.13 1.76
N LEU A 208 11.79 10.51 0.72
CA LEU A 208 12.01 9.08 0.45
C LEU A 208 13.49 8.77 0.26
N PHE A 209 14.19 9.57 -0.53
CA PHE A 209 15.61 9.41 -0.75
C PHE A 209 16.39 9.43 0.57
N TYR A 210 16.11 10.39 1.43
CA TYR A 210 16.76 10.48 2.74
C TYR A 210 16.44 9.29 3.66
N ILE A 211 15.19 8.83 3.66
CA ILE A 211 14.81 7.64 4.44
C ILE A 211 15.54 6.37 3.92
N GLN A 212 15.67 6.23 2.59
CA GLN A 212 16.37 5.09 1.99
C GLN A 212 17.89 5.11 2.23
N THR A 213 18.48 6.30 2.29
CA THR A 213 19.92 6.47 2.54
C THR A 213 20.29 6.45 4.02
N GLY A 214 19.30 6.32 4.92
CA GLY A 214 19.52 6.28 6.37
C GLY A 214 19.85 7.63 7.00
N VAL A 215 19.62 8.72 6.27
CA VAL A 215 19.80 10.09 6.77
C VAL A 215 18.72 10.38 7.82
N SER A 216 19.12 10.87 8.99
CA SER A 216 18.18 11.15 10.08
C SER A 216 17.26 12.33 9.75
N ALA A 217 16.04 12.34 10.31
CA ALA A 217 15.08 13.43 10.12
C ALA A 217 15.65 14.80 10.53
N SER A 218 16.56 14.83 11.51
CA SER A 218 17.25 16.05 11.97
C SER A 218 18.24 16.58 10.93
N GLU A 219 18.93 15.70 10.20
CA GLU A 219 19.82 16.07 9.09
C GLU A 219 19.05 16.59 7.89
N VAL A 220 17.94 15.98 7.55
CA VAL A 220 17.03 16.44 6.47
C VAL A 220 16.51 17.84 6.80
N LEU A 221 16.07 18.08 8.03
CA LEU A 221 15.58 19.39 8.46
C LEU A 221 16.69 20.46 8.37
N ARG A 222 17.92 20.10 8.74
CA ARG A 222 19.09 20.98 8.60
C ARG A 222 19.36 21.33 7.15
N MET A 223 19.39 20.32 6.25
CA MET A 223 19.61 20.56 4.83
C MET A 223 18.54 21.47 4.22
N GLN A 224 17.27 21.24 4.52
CA GLN A 224 16.17 22.09 4.05
C GLN A 224 16.25 23.51 4.62
N THR A 225 16.70 23.67 5.87
CA THR A 225 16.90 25.00 6.47
C THR A 225 18.05 25.75 5.79
N VAL A 226 19.13 25.06 5.44
CA VAL A 226 20.25 25.63 4.68
C VAL A 226 19.81 26.05 3.29
N GLU A 227 19.09 25.18 2.58
CA GLU A 227 18.59 25.46 1.23
C GLU A 227 17.68 26.70 1.21
N LYS A 228 16.71 26.77 2.14
CA LYS A 228 15.83 27.94 2.29
C LYS A 228 16.59 29.21 2.70
N ALA A 229 17.60 29.08 3.56
CA ALA A 229 18.45 30.20 3.94
C ALA A 229 19.29 30.68 2.73
N ALA A 230 19.85 29.78 1.96
CA ALA A 230 20.60 30.10 0.74
C ALA A 230 19.70 30.77 -0.33
N GLU A 231 18.47 30.26 -0.54
CA GLU A 231 17.51 30.88 -1.45
C GLU A 231 17.09 32.30 -1.00
N SER A 232 16.90 32.51 0.30
CA SER A 232 16.54 33.84 0.81
C SER A 232 17.70 34.82 0.73
N LEU A 233 18.94 34.34 0.90
CA LEU A 233 20.15 35.14 0.74
C LEU A 233 20.41 35.51 -0.73
N SER A 234 20.09 34.64 -1.66
CA SER A 234 20.23 34.93 -3.10
C SER A 234 19.29 36.03 -3.59
N LYS A 235 18.16 36.20 -2.93
CA LYS A 235 17.14 37.23 -3.23
C LYS A 235 17.44 38.61 -2.59
N SER A 236 18.42 38.69 -1.67
CA SER A 236 18.76 39.93 -0.95
C SER A 236 20.28 40.11 -0.83
N PRO A 237 20.96 40.62 -1.87
CA PRO A 237 22.43 40.71 -1.91
C PRO A 237 23.09 41.48 -0.77
N GLY A 238 22.35 42.43 -0.13
CA GLY A 238 22.83 43.20 1.00
C GLY A 238 22.83 42.49 2.35
N ALA A 239 22.02 41.47 2.53
CA ALA A 239 21.93 40.69 3.77
C ALA A 239 22.94 39.53 3.86
N ALA A 240 23.58 39.19 2.76
CA ALA A 240 24.44 38.01 2.64
C ALA A 240 25.69 38.07 3.51
N VAL A 241 26.25 39.28 3.73
CA VAL A 241 27.52 39.48 4.47
C VAL A 241 27.36 39.28 5.96
N GLY A 242 26.21 39.70 6.53
CA GLY A 242 25.96 39.57 7.98
C GLY A 242 25.44 38.22 8.42
N ALA A 243 24.55 37.61 7.62
CA ALA A 243 23.91 36.32 7.95
C ALA A 243 24.82 35.11 7.66
N GLY A 244 25.71 35.20 6.65
CA GLY A 244 26.63 34.12 6.29
C GLY A 244 27.59 33.73 7.42
N ILE A 245 28.03 34.69 8.21
CA ILE A 245 28.97 34.46 9.33
C ILE A 245 28.27 33.81 10.53
N ALA A 246 26.98 34.05 10.73
CA ALA A 246 26.24 33.54 11.89
C ALA A 246 25.62 32.15 11.66
N VAL A 247 25.32 31.80 10.40
CA VAL A 247 24.57 30.56 10.07
C VAL A 247 25.50 29.42 9.63
N ILE A 248 26.63 29.76 8.99
CA ILE A 248 27.54 28.74 8.42
C ILE A 248 28.27 27.87 9.47
N PRO A 249 28.81 28.38 10.58
CA PRO A 249 29.56 27.55 11.52
C PRO A 249 28.77 26.41 12.17
N PRO A 250 27.51 26.57 12.59
CA PRO A 250 26.75 25.48 13.18
C PRO A 250 26.34 24.39 12.18
N LEU A 251 26.36 24.68 10.87
CA LEU A 251 25.88 23.79 9.82
C LEU A 251 26.96 22.90 9.24
N PHE A 252 28.24 23.32 9.26
CA PHE A 252 29.37 22.57 8.74
C PHE A 252 30.10 21.72 9.79
N TYR A 253 29.80 21.88 11.07
CA TYR A 253 30.25 20.88 12.01
C TYR A 253 29.39 19.61 11.83
N PRO A 254 30.02 18.45 11.50
CA PRO A 254 29.30 17.20 11.58
C PRO A 254 28.69 17.11 12.98
N PRO A 255 27.48 16.56 13.13
CA PRO A 255 26.96 16.29 14.45
C PRO A 255 28.00 15.39 15.13
N THR A 256 28.78 15.97 16.04
CA THR A 256 29.52 15.15 16.98
C THR A 256 28.48 14.16 17.48
N SER A 257 28.75 12.87 17.15
CA SER A 257 27.94 11.72 17.54
C SER A 257 27.09 12.03 18.74
N THR A 258 25.80 11.77 18.66
CA THR A 258 24.85 11.81 19.78
C THR A 258 25.52 11.16 21.00
N GLN A 259 26.33 11.96 21.67
CA GLN A 259 26.71 11.62 23.03
C GLN A 259 25.39 11.73 23.79
N GLN A 260 24.84 10.58 24.16
CA GLN A 260 23.91 10.50 25.28
C GLN A 260 24.41 11.50 26.31
N PRO A 261 23.53 12.27 26.98
CA PRO A 261 23.94 13.22 27.99
C PRO A 261 24.84 12.46 28.97
N GLN A 262 26.15 12.64 28.82
CA GLN A 262 27.10 11.99 29.70
C GLN A 262 26.83 12.60 31.07
N PRO A 263 26.70 11.76 32.11
CA PRO A 263 26.49 12.27 33.45
C PRO A 263 27.61 13.24 33.77
N MET A 264 27.26 14.49 34.09
CA MET A 264 28.21 15.55 34.44
C MET A 264 28.61 15.38 35.92
N ILE A 265 29.87 15.57 36.24
CA ILE A 265 30.37 15.57 37.63
C ILE A 265 30.63 17.03 37.99
N THR A 266 30.00 17.48 39.09
CA THR A 266 30.24 18.82 39.62
C THR A 266 31.51 18.80 40.50
N CYS A 267 32.44 19.71 40.22
CA CYS A 267 33.65 19.82 41.02
C CYS A 267 33.33 20.30 42.45
N PRO A 268 33.74 19.54 43.51
CA PRO A 268 33.43 19.92 44.90
C PRO A 268 34.14 21.19 45.34
N LYS A 269 35.20 21.64 44.64
CA LYS A 269 35.97 22.80 45.00
C LYS A 269 35.47 24.11 44.35
N CYS A 270 35.01 24.07 43.09
CA CYS A 270 34.65 25.30 42.34
C CYS A 270 33.28 25.26 41.71
N GLY A 271 32.49 24.19 41.84
CA GLY A 271 31.15 24.06 41.30
C GLY A 271 31.09 23.85 39.79
N PHE A 272 32.21 23.83 39.07
CA PHE A 272 32.25 23.65 37.63
C PHE A 272 31.82 22.23 37.20
N GLN A 273 30.98 22.14 36.19
CA GLN A 273 30.54 20.83 35.65
C GLN A 273 31.57 20.26 34.67
N ASN A 274 31.98 19.02 34.93
CA ASN A 274 32.98 18.29 34.15
C ASN A 274 32.39 17.00 33.58
N PRO A 275 32.88 16.48 32.45
CA PRO A 275 32.47 15.18 31.92
C PRO A 275 32.73 14.06 32.93
N ALA A 276 31.86 13.05 33.00
CA ALA A 276 31.90 11.96 33.99
C ALA A 276 33.22 11.16 34.07
N GLY A 277 34.10 11.24 33.08
CA GLY A 277 35.41 10.61 33.03
C GLY A 277 36.60 11.53 33.37
N ALA A 278 36.36 12.80 33.68
CA ALA A 278 37.42 13.74 33.95
C ALA A 278 38.15 13.42 35.24
N LYS A 279 39.47 13.26 35.20
CA LYS A 279 40.31 13.02 36.37
C LYS A 279 40.59 14.29 37.18
N PHE A 280 40.56 15.44 36.50
CA PHE A 280 40.81 16.75 37.08
C PHE A 280 39.78 17.74 36.61
N CYS A 281 39.45 18.68 37.44
CA CYS A 281 38.51 19.77 37.06
C CYS A 281 39.14 20.69 36.03
N GLN A 282 38.45 20.88 34.91
CA GLN A 282 38.90 21.72 33.80
C GLN A 282 39.02 23.22 34.14
N ASN A 283 38.32 23.67 35.21
CA ASN A 283 38.34 25.07 35.64
C ASN A 283 39.39 25.33 36.70
N CYS A 284 39.54 24.44 37.72
CA CYS A 284 40.41 24.73 38.87
C CYS A 284 41.51 23.70 39.10
N GLY A 285 41.67 22.70 38.23
CA GLY A 285 42.70 21.68 38.30
C GLY A 285 42.57 20.68 39.48
N SER A 286 41.52 20.77 40.32
CA SER A 286 41.36 19.88 41.45
C SER A 286 41.03 18.47 40.97
N PRO A 287 41.58 17.41 41.64
CA PRO A 287 41.26 16.01 41.31
C PRO A 287 39.78 15.76 41.59
N LEU A 288 39.10 15.14 40.61
CA LEU A 288 37.71 14.70 40.73
C LEU A 288 37.74 13.24 41.18
N GLN A 289 37.12 12.94 42.31
CA GLN A 289 37.11 11.57 42.86
C GLN A 289 36.45 10.61 41.84
N GLN A 290 37.14 9.56 41.45
CA GLN A 290 36.61 8.47 40.67
C GLN A 290 35.55 7.72 41.51
N ARG A 291 34.40 7.41 40.95
CA ARG A 291 33.46 6.49 41.58
C ARG A 291 34.17 5.18 41.88
N PRO A 292 33.90 4.52 43.01
CA PRO A 292 34.50 3.23 43.35
C PRO A 292 34.29 2.26 42.18
N GLN A 293 35.36 1.63 41.73
CA GLN A 293 35.35 0.62 40.68
C GLN A 293 34.41 -0.52 41.12
N GLY A 294 33.62 -1.03 40.18
CA GLY A 294 32.69 -2.14 40.43
C GLY A 294 33.37 -3.36 41.07
N ILE A 295 32.59 -4.17 41.80
CA ILE A 295 33.04 -5.38 42.46
C ILE A 295 33.33 -6.48 41.44
N LYS A 296 34.57 -6.96 41.37
CA LYS A 296 34.96 -8.05 40.48
C LYS A 296 34.55 -9.40 41.09
N CYS A 297 33.80 -10.21 40.35
CA CYS A 297 33.37 -11.52 40.82
C CYS A 297 34.55 -12.48 40.97
N PRO A 298 34.71 -13.13 42.13
CA PRO A 298 35.82 -14.07 42.36
C PRO A 298 35.70 -15.36 41.54
N LYS A 299 34.51 -15.73 41.07
CA LYS A 299 34.27 -16.97 40.33
C LYS A 299 34.41 -16.81 38.81
N CYS A 300 33.88 -15.74 38.22
CA CYS A 300 33.85 -15.56 36.75
C CYS A 300 34.58 -14.31 36.24
N GLY A 301 35.14 -13.48 37.13
CA GLY A 301 35.87 -12.28 36.76
C GLY A 301 35.01 -11.09 36.28
N ALA A 302 33.70 -11.22 36.13
CA ALA A 302 32.82 -10.16 35.70
C ALA A 302 32.77 -9.00 36.70
N VAL A 303 32.81 -7.76 36.20
CA VAL A 303 32.71 -6.55 37.02
C VAL A 303 31.21 -6.23 37.24
N ASN A 304 30.84 -6.07 38.52
CA ASN A 304 29.47 -5.81 38.96
C ASN A 304 29.37 -4.42 39.57
N PRO A 305 28.18 -3.79 39.53
CA PRO A 305 27.96 -2.47 40.14
C PRO A 305 28.37 -2.44 41.63
N PRO A 306 28.84 -1.31 42.13
CA PRO A 306 29.11 -1.17 43.58
C PRO A 306 27.84 -1.48 44.38
N GLY A 307 27.96 -2.36 45.40
CA GLY A 307 26.84 -2.78 46.22
C GLY A 307 26.03 -3.98 45.68
N ALA A 308 26.43 -4.58 44.57
CA ALA A 308 25.77 -5.79 44.03
C ALA A 308 25.91 -6.95 45.03
N LYS A 309 24.79 -7.57 45.44
CA LYS A 309 24.80 -8.74 46.37
C LYS A 309 25.14 -10.05 45.65
N PHE A 310 24.83 -10.15 44.36
CA PHE A 310 25.10 -11.30 43.50
C PHE A 310 25.73 -10.89 42.20
N CYS A 311 26.56 -11.74 41.62
CA CYS A 311 27.12 -11.53 40.29
C CYS A 311 26.04 -11.66 39.21
N MET A 312 25.90 -10.62 38.42
CA MET A 312 24.88 -10.57 37.33
C MET A 312 25.17 -11.60 36.22
N ASN A 313 26.40 -12.09 36.11
CA ASN A 313 26.79 -13.04 35.06
C ASN A 313 26.66 -14.51 35.51
N CYS A 314 27.01 -14.85 36.77
CA CYS A 314 27.07 -16.24 37.23
C CYS A 314 26.30 -16.51 38.53
N GLY A 315 25.61 -15.54 39.10
CA GLY A 315 24.82 -15.67 40.31
C GLY A 315 25.63 -15.86 41.61
N THR A 316 26.97 -15.81 41.57
CA THR A 316 27.81 -15.97 42.77
C THR A 316 27.61 -14.78 43.71
N PRO A 317 27.40 -14.99 45.02
CA PRO A 317 27.31 -13.90 45.99
C PRO A 317 28.64 -13.12 46.09
N LEU A 318 28.51 -11.78 46.05
CA LEU A 318 29.66 -10.87 46.04
C LEU A 318 29.93 -10.19 47.40
N GLN A 319 29.01 -10.34 48.35
CA GLN A 319 29.18 -9.86 49.73
C GLN A 319 29.05 -11.02 50.71
N GLY A 320 29.89 -11.01 51.70
CA GLY A 320 30.05 -11.95 52.83
C GLY A 320 29.20 -13.23 52.80
N VAL A 321 29.79 -14.35 52.53
CA VAL A 321 29.18 -15.66 52.73
C VAL A 321 29.66 -16.26 54.05
N MET A 322 28.74 -16.80 54.84
CA MET A 322 29.05 -17.62 56.03
C MET A 322 28.74 -19.09 55.74
N LYS A 323 29.45 -19.99 56.39
CA LYS A 323 29.12 -21.41 56.30
C LYS A 323 28.15 -21.81 57.39
N CYS A 324 27.06 -22.48 56.97
CA CYS A 324 26.12 -23.02 57.94
C CYS A 324 26.75 -23.98 58.92
N PRO A 325 26.61 -23.76 60.24
CA PRO A 325 27.29 -24.60 61.25
C PRO A 325 26.73 -26.04 61.28
N LYS A 326 25.51 -26.25 60.71
CA LYS A 326 24.89 -27.58 60.76
C LYS A 326 25.21 -28.44 59.52
N CYS A 327 25.27 -27.83 58.31
CA CYS A 327 25.44 -28.60 57.09
C CYS A 327 26.59 -28.12 56.18
N GLY A 328 27.38 -27.11 56.61
CA GLY A 328 28.51 -26.57 55.85
C GLY A 328 28.18 -25.81 54.55
N ALA A 329 26.94 -25.66 54.22
CA ALA A 329 26.55 -24.91 53.01
C ALA A 329 26.89 -23.43 53.14
N GLU A 330 27.40 -22.84 52.05
CA GLU A 330 27.64 -21.39 51.96
C GLU A 330 26.31 -20.64 51.81
N VAL A 331 26.05 -19.71 52.70
CA VAL A 331 24.83 -18.91 52.77
C VAL A 331 25.18 -17.43 52.93
N PRO A 332 24.37 -16.51 52.43
CA PRO A 332 24.58 -15.08 52.65
C PRO A 332 24.68 -14.76 54.15
N SER A 333 25.59 -13.88 54.52
CA SER A 333 25.79 -13.48 55.92
C SER A 333 24.57 -12.88 56.59
N GLU A 334 23.62 -12.36 55.82
CA GLU A 334 22.34 -11.80 56.28
C GLU A 334 21.20 -12.83 56.40
N ALA A 335 21.44 -14.10 56.04
CA ALA A 335 20.40 -15.13 56.02
C ALA A 335 20.06 -15.57 57.48
N LYS A 336 18.79 -15.47 57.86
CA LYS A 336 18.29 -15.90 59.18
C LYS A 336 18.14 -17.42 59.28
N PHE A 337 17.98 -18.11 58.15
CA PHE A 337 17.85 -19.56 58.06
C PHE A 337 18.66 -20.14 56.91
N CYS A 338 19.22 -21.32 57.06
CA CYS A 338 19.93 -22.01 55.98
C CYS A 338 18.93 -22.60 54.96
N PRO A 339 19.01 -22.22 53.64
CA PRO A 339 18.10 -22.73 52.63
C PRO A 339 18.26 -24.22 52.35
N LYS A 340 19.37 -24.83 52.74
CA LYS A 340 19.63 -26.25 52.49
C LYS A 340 19.17 -27.17 53.63
N CYS A 341 19.22 -26.75 54.88
CA CYS A 341 18.90 -27.61 56.05
C CYS A 341 17.92 -26.96 57.04
N GLY A 342 17.42 -25.77 56.78
CA GLY A 342 16.47 -25.06 57.64
C GLY A 342 17.04 -24.59 59.00
N ALA A 343 18.33 -24.78 59.29
CA ALA A 343 18.90 -24.34 60.54
C ALA A 343 18.90 -22.82 60.69
N LYS A 344 18.57 -22.32 61.87
CA LYS A 344 18.63 -20.90 62.21
C LYS A 344 20.10 -20.46 62.27
N LEU A 345 20.43 -19.34 61.63
CA LEU A 345 21.81 -18.83 61.43
C LEU A 345 22.12 -17.57 62.25
N ALA A 346 21.08 -16.87 62.70
CA ALA A 346 21.15 -15.70 63.56
C ALA A 346 20.14 -15.81 64.71
#